data_0077f1c1dfe3314197d7ff518d1a65dd
#
_entry.id   0077f1c1dfe3314197d7ff518d1a65dd
#
_cell.length_a   1.000
_cell.length_b   1.000
_cell.length_c   1.000
_cell.angle_alpha   90.00
_cell.angle_beta   90.00
_cell.angle_gamma   90.00
#
_symmetry.space_group_name_H-M   'P 1'
#
loop_
_entity.id
_entity.type
_entity.pdbx_description
1 polymer ?
#
loop_
_entity_poly.entity_id
_entity_poly.type
_entity_poly.pdbx_seq_one_letter_code
_entity_poly.pdbx_strand_id
1 'polypeptide(L)'
;AFQVLPTILFFSALTSLLFYYGILQKVVYGFALLMSKTLNLSGSESLAAAGNIFLGQTESPLLIKPYIDKMTMSELLCLMAGGMATVAGGVLAAYIGFLGGSDPVQQLFFAKHLLAASVMSAPAAVVAAKILLPETEKVNKDMNISKEQIGTNALEAITIGTTQGLKLAVNVGAMLLVFIAFVAMANYFLKDFIGDFTGINTWVSSITNGQYDGLTLQFILGYTLAPLTWLMGVCSQDMILVGQLLGEKTI
;
A
#
# COMPACT_ATOMS: atom_id res chain seq x y z
N ALA A 1 3.50 -10.10 16.76
CA ALA A 1 4.32 -10.32 15.56
C ALA A 1 4.25 -11.77 15.06
N PHE A 2 4.44 -12.77 15.91
CA PHE A 2 4.45 -14.17 15.48
C PHE A 2 3.12 -14.69 14.93
N GLN A 3 1.97 -14.12 15.29
CA GLN A 3 0.67 -14.52 14.76
C GLN A 3 0.40 -14.01 13.34
N VAL A 4 1.04 -12.92 12.95
CA VAL A 4 0.80 -12.26 11.66
C VAL A 4 1.62 -12.88 10.53
N LEU A 5 2.83 -13.39 10.82
CA LEU A 5 3.67 -14.03 9.81
C LEU A 5 2.98 -15.26 9.16
N PRO A 6 2.36 -16.19 9.93
CA PRO A 6 1.58 -17.28 9.34
C PRO A 6 0.40 -16.81 8.48
N THR A 7 -0.22 -15.68 8.84
CA THR A 7 -1.31 -15.09 8.04
C THR A 7 -0.82 -14.67 6.66
N ILE A 8 0.35 -14.02 6.57
CA ILE A 8 0.96 -13.64 5.28
C ILE A 8 1.22 -14.87 4.41
N LEU A 9 1.78 -15.94 4.99
CA LEU A 9 2.03 -17.19 4.26
C LEU A 9 0.73 -17.80 3.72
N PHE A 10 -0.28 -17.92 4.58
CA PHE A 10 -1.57 -18.51 4.19
C PHE A 10 -2.25 -17.70 3.08
N PHE A 11 -2.33 -16.38 3.20
CA PHE A 11 -2.96 -15.54 2.19
C PHE A 11 -2.18 -15.49 0.89
N SER A 12 -0.86 -15.52 0.94
CA SER A 12 -0.03 -15.62 -0.28
C SER A 12 -0.26 -16.95 -1.01
N ALA A 13 -0.32 -18.05 -0.28
CA ALA A 13 -0.64 -19.38 -0.85
C ALA A 13 -2.06 -19.41 -1.42
N LEU A 14 -3.04 -18.84 -0.71
CA LEU A 14 -4.44 -18.74 -1.15
C LEU A 14 -4.56 -17.89 -2.42
N THR A 15 -3.90 -16.75 -2.47
CA THR A 15 -3.89 -15.86 -3.65
C THR A 15 -3.32 -16.58 -4.86
N SER A 16 -2.20 -17.28 -4.71
CA SER A 16 -1.61 -18.09 -5.79
C SER A 16 -2.54 -19.21 -6.27
N LEU A 17 -3.26 -19.86 -5.35
CA LEU A 17 -4.23 -20.89 -5.68
C LEU A 17 -5.44 -20.30 -6.45
N LEU A 18 -5.97 -19.17 -6.00
CA LEU A 18 -7.07 -18.46 -6.68
C LEU A 18 -6.65 -17.98 -8.07
N PHE A 19 -5.38 -17.57 -8.21
CA PHE A 19 -4.80 -17.18 -9.50
C PHE A 19 -4.70 -18.40 -10.42
N TYR A 20 -4.23 -19.54 -9.92
CA TYR A 20 -4.15 -20.79 -10.70
C TYR A 20 -5.51 -21.23 -11.25
N TYR A 21 -6.58 -21.15 -10.45
CA TYR A 21 -7.94 -21.46 -10.90
C TYR A 21 -8.58 -20.39 -11.78
N GLY A 22 -7.93 -19.27 -12.00
CA GLY A 22 -8.45 -18.17 -12.81
C GLY A 22 -9.61 -17.40 -12.15
N ILE A 23 -9.88 -17.61 -10.87
CA ILE A 23 -10.95 -16.95 -10.14
C ILE A 23 -10.61 -15.46 -9.97
N LEU A 24 -9.37 -15.18 -9.56
CA LEU A 24 -8.91 -13.82 -9.33
C LEU A 24 -8.90 -12.99 -10.62
N GLN A 25 -8.49 -13.60 -11.73
CA GLN A 25 -8.51 -12.96 -13.05
C GLN A 25 -9.92 -12.55 -13.46
N LYS A 26 -10.94 -13.37 -13.17
CA LYS A 26 -12.35 -13.04 -13.48
C LYS A 26 -12.85 -11.88 -12.63
N VAL A 27 -12.50 -11.86 -11.34
CA VAL A 27 -12.84 -10.75 -10.43
C VAL A 27 -12.19 -9.45 -10.91
N VAL A 28 -10.88 -9.48 -11.16
CA VAL A 28 -10.13 -8.33 -11.68
C VAL A 28 -10.71 -7.84 -13.01
N TYR A 29 -11.07 -8.74 -13.92
CA TYR A 29 -11.70 -8.38 -15.20
C TYR A 29 -13.04 -7.65 -15.02
N GLY A 30 -13.86 -8.10 -14.07
CA GLY A 30 -15.12 -7.41 -13.74
C GLY A 30 -14.90 -5.97 -13.26
N PHE A 31 -13.95 -5.75 -12.36
CA PHE A 31 -13.58 -4.40 -11.91
C PHE A 31 -12.93 -3.58 -13.03
N ALA A 32 -12.08 -4.18 -13.85
CA ALA A 32 -11.46 -3.51 -14.99
C ALA A 32 -12.50 -3.01 -16.01
N LEU A 33 -13.53 -3.80 -16.29
CA LEU A 33 -14.65 -3.37 -17.14
C LEU A 33 -15.39 -2.17 -16.56
N LEU A 34 -15.63 -2.16 -15.25
CA LEU A 34 -16.25 -1.03 -14.57
C LEU A 34 -15.40 0.23 -14.70
N MET A 35 -14.10 0.13 -14.41
CA MET A 35 -13.16 1.26 -14.48
C MET A 35 -12.95 1.75 -15.90
N SER A 36 -12.85 0.87 -16.88
CA SER A 36 -12.73 1.24 -18.29
C SER A 36 -13.93 2.05 -18.78
N LYS A 37 -15.14 1.67 -18.36
CA LYS A 37 -16.37 2.39 -18.74
C LYS A 37 -16.55 3.72 -18.01
N THR A 38 -16.17 3.78 -16.73
CA THR A 38 -16.39 4.98 -15.90
C THR A 38 -15.29 6.02 -16.10
N LEU A 39 -14.04 5.59 -16.20
CA LEU A 39 -12.86 6.45 -16.28
C LEU A 39 -12.28 6.56 -17.70
N ASN A 40 -12.88 5.84 -18.67
CA ASN A 40 -12.45 5.80 -20.08
C ASN A 40 -10.95 5.49 -20.26
N LEU A 41 -10.45 4.54 -19.49
CA LEU A 41 -9.06 4.09 -19.47
C LEU A 41 -8.75 3.11 -20.59
N SER A 42 -7.46 2.89 -20.87
CA SER A 42 -7.02 1.77 -21.70
C SER A 42 -7.31 0.42 -21.07
N GLY A 43 -7.22 -0.65 -21.87
CA GLY A 43 -7.40 -2.00 -21.37
C GLY A 43 -6.33 -2.41 -20.35
N SER A 44 -5.08 -2.09 -20.62
CA SER A 44 -3.92 -2.35 -19.74
C SER A 44 -4.02 -1.58 -18.42
N GLU A 45 -4.34 -0.28 -18.45
CA GLU A 45 -4.53 0.53 -17.24
C GLU A 45 -5.69 0.03 -16.37
N SER A 46 -6.81 -0.30 -17.00
CA SER A 46 -7.98 -0.80 -16.29
C SER A 46 -7.70 -2.13 -15.59
N LEU A 47 -7.00 -3.04 -16.25
CA LEU A 47 -6.59 -4.32 -15.68
C LEU A 47 -5.54 -4.13 -14.57
N ALA A 48 -4.59 -3.24 -14.75
CA ALA A 48 -3.56 -2.93 -13.74
C ALA A 48 -4.18 -2.29 -12.50
N ALA A 49 -5.01 -1.27 -12.66
CA ALA A 49 -5.65 -0.58 -11.55
C ALA A 49 -6.61 -1.51 -10.78
N ALA A 50 -7.41 -2.32 -11.47
CA ALA A 50 -8.27 -3.32 -10.85
C ALA A 50 -7.46 -4.45 -10.18
N GLY A 51 -6.36 -4.87 -10.79
CA GLY A 51 -5.46 -5.87 -10.23
C GLY A 51 -4.84 -5.42 -8.92
N ASN A 52 -4.41 -4.18 -8.84
CA ASN A 52 -3.80 -3.59 -7.65
C ASN A 52 -4.73 -3.53 -6.42
N ILE A 53 -6.05 -3.61 -6.59
CA ILE A 53 -6.98 -3.68 -5.45
C ILE A 53 -6.77 -4.96 -4.62
N PHE A 54 -6.46 -6.06 -5.30
CA PHE A 54 -6.39 -7.40 -4.68
C PHE A 54 -4.98 -7.98 -4.65
N LEU A 55 -4.19 -7.65 -5.67
CA LEU A 55 -2.83 -8.15 -5.87
C LEU A 55 -1.81 -7.12 -5.41
N GLY A 56 -0.61 -7.60 -5.08
CA GLY A 56 0.51 -6.72 -4.78
C GLY A 56 1.05 -6.02 -6.04
N GLN A 57 1.83 -4.99 -5.81
CA GLN A 57 2.52 -4.23 -6.87
C GLN A 57 3.46 -5.09 -7.74
N THR A 58 3.88 -6.26 -7.27
CA THR A 58 4.71 -7.22 -8.01
C THR A 58 3.89 -8.20 -8.84
N GLU A 59 2.65 -8.47 -8.43
CA GLU A 59 1.76 -9.46 -9.04
C GLU A 59 0.83 -8.83 -10.09
N SER A 60 0.35 -7.62 -9.84
CA SER A 60 -0.55 -6.91 -10.76
C SER A 60 0.07 -6.72 -12.15
N PRO A 61 1.37 -6.37 -12.31
CA PRO A 61 1.99 -6.30 -13.64
C PRO A 61 1.99 -7.61 -14.42
N LEU A 62 1.94 -8.76 -13.75
CA LEU A 62 1.87 -10.06 -14.44
C LEU A 62 0.56 -10.23 -15.23
N LEU A 63 -0.53 -9.61 -14.78
CA LEU A 63 -1.81 -9.65 -15.50
C LEU A 63 -1.74 -8.93 -16.85
N ILE A 64 -0.92 -7.91 -16.94
CA ILE A 64 -0.77 -7.03 -18.11
C ILE A 64 0.55 -7.23 -18.83
N LYS A 65 1.34 -8.24 -18.47
CA LYS A 65 2.66 -8.52 -19.03
C LYS A 65 2.73 -8.42 -20.56
N PRO A 66 1.74 -8.93 -21.35
CA PRO A 66 1.76 -8.82 -22.80
C PRO A 66 1.66 -7.39 -23.34
N TYR A 67 1.28 -6.43 -22.50
CA TYR A 67 1.05 -5.05 -22.88
C TYR A 67 2.18 -4.10 -22.44
N ILE A 68 3.02 -4.49 -21.45
CA ILE A 68 4.00 -3.61 -20.81
C ILE A 68 4.92 -2.94 -21.83
N ASP A 69 5.42 -3.68 -22.83
CA ASP A 69 6.31 -3.15 -23.86
C ASP A 69 5.65 -2.15 -24.82
N LYS A 70 4.32 -2.08 -24.80
CA LYS A 70 3.52 -1.21 -25.69
C LYS A 70 2.77 -0.12 -24.94
N MET A 71 2.97 -0.05 -23.62
CA MET A 71 2.33 0.96 -22.77
C MET A 71 2.97 2.33 -23.00
N THR A 72 2.11 3.36 -22.98
CA THR A 72 2.58 4.76 -23.00
C THR A 72 3.22 5.11 -21.65
N MET A 73 3.96 6.19 -21.59
CA MET A 73 4.54 6.67 -20.33
C MET A 73 3.45 7.04 -19.29
N SER A 74 2.31 7.54 -19.77
CA SER A 74 1.14 7.82 -18.91
C SER A 74 0.54 6.54 -18.31
N GLU A 75 0.41 5.48 -19.12
CA GLU A 75 -0.04 4.16 -18.66
C GLU A 75 0.93 3.54 -17.66
N LEU A 76 2.24 3.63 -17.90
CA LEU A 76 3.28 3.16 -16.97
C LEU A 76 3.23 3.91 -15.64
N LEU A 77 3.08 5.23 -15.67
CA LEU A 77 2.93 6.03 -14.45
C LEU A 77 1.68 5.61 -13.67
N CYS A 78 0.58 5.35 -14.37
CA CYS A 78 -0.65 4.87 -13.76
C CYS A 78 -0.46 3.50 -13.07
N LEU A 79 0.24 2.58 -13.72
CA LEU A 79 0.60 1.27 -13.15
C LEU A 79 1.44 1.41 -11.88
N MET A 80 2.47 2.26 -11.92
CA MET A 80 3.36 2.50 -10.78
C MET A 80 2.63 3.19 -9.62
N ALA A 81 1.86 4.23 -9.91
CA ALA A 81 1.08 4.95 -8.90
C ALA A 81 0.04 4.04 -8.23
N GLY A 82 -0.65 3.21 -9.01
CA GLY A 82 -1.60 2.22 -8.51
C GLY A 82 -0.95 1.21 -7.58
N GLY A 83 0.22 0.69 -7.94
CA GLY A 83 0.98 -0.27 -7.12
C GLY A 83 1.43 0.32 -5.78
N MET A 84 1.77 1.61 -5.73
CA MET A 84 2.16 2.29 -4.49
C MET A 84 0.97 2.74 -3.63
N ALA A 85 -0.20 2.97 -4.24
CA ALA A 85 -1.38 3.50 -3.54
C ALA A 85 -2.24 2.42 -2.89
N THR A 86 -2.16 1.18 -3.34
CA THR A 86 -2.98 0.07 -2.89
C THR A 86 -2.22 -0.90 -1.97
N VAL A 87 -2.96 -1.72 -1.23
CA VAL A 87 -2.40 -2.71 -0.31
C VAL A 87 -2.67 -4.10 -0.85
N ALA A 88 -1.60 -4.90 -1.01
CA ALA A 88 -1.73 -6.30 -1.42
C ALA A 88 -2.59 -7.11 -0.46
N GLY A 89 -3.41 -8.03 -0.98
CA GLY A 89 -4.36 -8.82 -0.18
C GLY A 89 -3.74 -9.58 0.99
N GLY A 90 -2.54 -10.16 0.80
CA GLY A 90 -1.81 -10.82 1.88
C GLY A 90 -1.36 -9.86 3.00
N VAL A 91 -0.92 -8.66 2.62
CA VAL A 91 -0.52 -7.60 3.58
C VAL A 91 -1.75 -6.99 4.24
N LEU A 92 -2.86 -6.83 3.52
CA LEU A 92 -4.14 -6.39 4.07
C LEU A 92 -4.58 -7.29 5.24
N ALA A 93 -4.52 -8.61 5.05
CA ALA A 93 -4.84 -9.57 6.11
C ALA A 93 -3.92 -9.44 7.34
N ALA A 94 -2.63 -9.16 7.11
CA ALA A 94 -1.68 -8.88 8.17
C ALA A 94 -2.06 -7.62 8.96
N TYR A 95 -2.41 -6.54 8.28
CA TYR A 95 -2.85 -5.29 8.93
C TYR A 95 -4.14 -5.47 9.74
N ILE A 96 -5.10 -6.25 9.23
CA ILE A 96 -6.30 -6.59 9.99
C ILE A 96 -5.94 -7.31 11.29
N GLY A 97 -5.00 -8.26 11.23
CA GLY A 97 -4.53 -8.97 12.41
C GLY A 97 -3.76 -8.09 13.39
N PHE A 98 -2.94 -7.14 12.90
CA PHE A 98 -2.21 -6.20 13.77
C PHE A 98 -3.12 -5.20 14.46
N LEU A 99 -4.04 -4.59 13.71
CA LEU A 99 -4.90 -3.52 14.21
C LEU A 99 -6.08 -4.07 15.01
N GLY A 100 -6.65 -5.20 14.61
CA GLY A 100 -7.80 -5.83 15.27
C GLY A 100 -7.42 -6.74 16.43
N GLY A 101 -6.14 -7.12 16.55
CA GLY A 101 -5.67 -8.02 17.59
C GLY A 101 -6.42 -9.36 17.59
N SER A 102 -6.88 -9.81 18.78
CA SER A 102 -7.63 -11.04 18.95
C SER A 102 -9.17 -10.85 18.97
N ASP A 103 -9.65 -9.61 18.85
CA ASP A 103 -11.09 -9.30 18.88
C ASP A 103 -11.69 -9.37 17.46
N PRO A 104 -12.62 -10.31 17.18
CA PRO A 104 -13.25 -10.45 15.87
C PRO A 104 -14.04 -9.21 15.43
N VAL A 105 -14.59 -8.44 16.36
CA VAL A 105 -15.36 -7.22 16.05
C VAL A 105 -14.41 -6.13 15.54
N GLN A 106 -13.28 -5.95 16.20
CA GLN A 106 -12.24 -5.01 15.76
C GLN A 106 -11.62 -5.45 14.43
N GLN A 107 -11.35 -6.74 14.25
CA GLN A 107 -10.86 -7.26 12.97
C GLN A 107 -11.83 -6.95 11.83
N LEU A 108 -13.12 -7.16 12.02
CA LEU A 108 -14.14 -6.85 11.02
C LEU A 108 -14.24 -5.34 10.74
N PHE A 109 -14.10 -4.50 11.77
CA PHE A 109 -14.08 -3.05 11.64
C PHE A 109 -12.90 -2.60 10.75
N PHE A 110 -11.67 -3.01 11.07
CA PHE A 110 -10.50 -2.67 10.29
C PHE A 110 -10.52 -3.29 8.89
N ALA A 111 -11.03 -4.52 8.73
CA ALA A 111 -11.17 -5.15 7.43
C ALA A 111 -12.03 -4.31 6.47
N LYS A 112 -13.18 -3.82 6.93
CA LYS A 112 -14.07 -2.97 6.13
C LYS A 112 -13.39 -1.67 5.72
N HIS A 113 -12.70 -0.99 6.64
CA HIS A 113 -12.04 0.28 6.36
C HIS A 113 -10.85 0.13 5.42
N LEU A 114 -9.99 -0.87 5.65
CA LEU A 114 -8.83 -1.13 4.81
C LEU A 114 -9.22 -1.57 3.39
N LEU A 115 -10.25 -2.42 3.28
CA LEU A 115 -10.75 -2.84 1.98
C LEU A 115 -11.37 -1.65 1.22
N ALA A 116 -12.19 -0.84 1.89
CA ALA A 116 -12.75 0.37 1.30
C ALA A 116 -11.64 1.34 0.83
N ALA A 117 -10.61 1.55 1.66
CA ALA A 117 -9.45 2.37 1.29
C ALA A 117 -8.72 1.83 0.06
N SER A 118 -8.48 0.50 -0.02
CA SER A 118 -7.84 -0.12 -1.18
C SER A 118 -8.67 0.03 -2.47
N VAL A 119 -9.98 -0.15 -2.38
CA VAL A 119 -10.88 0.03 -3.54
C VAL A 119 -10.92 1.50 -4.00
N MET A 120 -10.95 2.45 -3.06
CA MET A 120 -10.94 3.89 -3.40
C MET A 120 -9.58 4.36 -3.91
N SER A 121 -8.49 3.77 -3.45
CA SER A 121 -7.14 4.15 -3.88
C SER A 121 -6.89 3.89 -5.35
N ALA A 122 -7.48 2.84 -5.93
CA ALA A 122 -7.26 2.49 -7.33
C ALA A 122 -7.71 3.60 -8.30
N PRO A 123 -8.96 4.09 -8.28
CA PRO A 123 -9.36 5.23 -9.11
C PRO A 123 -8.64 6.53 -8.73
N ALA A 124 -8.32 6.74 -7.45
CA ALA A 124 -7.59 7.92 -7.02
C ALA A 124 -6.16 7.97 -7.59
N ALA A 125 -5.47 6.84 -7.61
CA ALA A 125 -4.14 6.71 -8.22
C ALA A 125 -4.17 7.01 -9.73
N VAL A 126 -5.20 6.52 -10.42
CA VAL A 126 -5.42 6.82 -11.85
C VAL A 126 -5.58 8.32 -12.07
N VAL A 127 -6.44 8.98 -11.29
CA VAL A 127 -6.66 10.43 -11.39
C VAL A 127 -5.37 11.19 -11.13
N ALA A 128 -4.63 10.85 -10.07
CA ALA A 128 -3.35 11.48 -9.75
C ALA A 128 -2.33 11.29 -10.87
N ALA A 129 -2.21 10.09 -11.42
CA ALA A 129 -1.30 9.80 -12.52
C ALA A 129 -1.64 10.61 -13.79
N LYS A 130 -2.94 10.72 -14.14
CA LYS A 130 -3.39 11.49 -15.31
C LYS A 130 -3.29 13.00 -15.13
N ILE A 131 -3.34 13.51 -13.90
CA ILE A 131 -3.04 14.92 -13.61
C ILE A 131 -1.53 15.20 -13.80
N LEU A 132 -0.67 14.29 -13.32
CA LEU A 132 0.78 14.45 -13.43
C LEU A 132 1.28 14.27 -14.87
N LEU A 133 0.76 13.28 -15.57
CA LEU A 133 1.14 12.95 -16.94
C LEU A 133 -0.11 12.57 -17.75
N PRO A 134 -0.77 13.56 -18.39
CA PRO A 134 -1.95 13.32 -19.22
C PRO A 134 -1.63 12.39 -20.41
N GLU A 135 -2.63 11.60 -20.80
CA GLU A 135 -2.51 10.74 -21.96
C GLU A 135 -2.62 11.56 -23.25
N THR A 136 -1.62 11.50 -24.09
CA THR A 136 -1.57 12.21 -25.39
C THR A 136 -1.50 11.26 -26.57
N GLU A 137 -1.28 9.98 -26.35
CA GLU A 137 -1.16 8.96 -27.37
C GLU A 137 -2.44 8.14 -27.53
N LYS A 138 -2.52 7.39 -28.63
CA LYS A 138 -3.63 6.47 -28.85
C LYS A 138 -3.44 5.21 -28.00
N VAL A 139 -4.31 5.03 -27.03
CA VAL A 139 -4.29 3.87 -26.12
C VAL A 139 -5.01 2.66 -26.73
N ASN A 140 -4.52 1.47 -26.39
CA ASN A 140 -5.18 0.23 -26.74
C ASN A 140 -6.29 -0.08 -25.73
N LYS A 141 -7.52 -0.33 -26.22
CA LYS A 141 -8.67 -0.69 -25.38
C LYS A 141 -8.87 -2.19 -25.21
N ASP A 142 -8.01 -3.02 -25.77
CA ASP A 142 -8.10 -4.47 -25.63
C ASP A 142 -7.81 -4.88 -24.19
N MET A 143 -8.69 -5.71 -23.63
CA MET A 143 -8.57 -6.24 -22.28
C MET A 143 -8.39 -7.77 -22.32
N ASN A 144 -7.19 -8.23 -22.67
CA ASN A 144 -6.85 -9.64 -22.60
C ASN A 144 -5.94 -9.87 -21.39
N ILE A 145 -6.41 -10.66 -20.42
CA ILE A 145 -5.59 -11.04 -19.27
C ILE A 145 -4.57 -12.08 -19.70
N SER A 146 -3.33 -11.92 -19.26
CA SER A 146 -2.31 -12.95 -19.44
C SER A 146 -2.82 -14.29 -18.90
N LYS A 147 -2.71 -15.34 -19.72
CA LYS A 147 -3.04 -16.70 -19.33
C LYS A 147 -1.86 -17.43 -18.69
N GLU A 148 -0.82 -16.69 -18.27
CA GLU A 148 0.29 -17.33 -17.54
C GLU A 148 -0.26 -17.97 -16.28
N GLN A 149 -0.06 -19.28 -16.17
CA GLN A 149 -0.43 -20.05 -14.99
C GLN A 149 0.73 -20.02 -13.98
N ILE A 150 0.40 -19.79 -12.72
CA ILE A 150 1.35 -19.95 -11.63
C ILE A 150 1.43 -21.46 -11.31
N GLY A 151 2.45 -22.12 -11.83
CA GLY A 151 2.66 -23.55 -11.65
C GLY A 151 1.87 -24.42 -12.64
N THR A 152 2.23 -25.70 -12.71
CA THR A 152 1.62 -26.72 -13.58
C THR A 152 0.43 -27.42 -12.93
N ASN A 153 0.31 -27.36 -11.62
CA ASN A 153 -0.78 -27.94 -10.84
C ASN A 153 -1.05 -27.12 -9.56
N ALA A 154 -2.18 -27.45 -8.90
CA ALA A 154 -2.62 -26.69 -7.71
C ALA A 154 -1.63 -26.77 -6.54
N LEU A 155 -0.97 -27.92 -6.34
CA LEU A 155 0.02 -28.10 -5.26
C LEU A 155 1.26 -27.24 -5.53
N GLU A 156 1.72 -27.17 -6.76
CA GLU A 156 2.84 -26.33 -7.16
C GLU A 156 2.50 -24.86 -6.98
N ALA A 157 1.29 -24.43 -7.37
CA ALA A 157 0.82 -23.06 -7.14
C ALA A 157 0.81 -22.67 -5.65
N ILE A 158 0.35 -23.58 -4.78
CA ILE A 158 0.40 -23.38 -3.32
C ILE A 158 1.86 -23.28 -2.84
N THR A 159 2.75 -24.13 -3.32
CA THR A 159 4.17 -24.14 -2.93
C THR A 159 4.86 -22.84 -3.35
N ILE A 160 4.61 -22.37 -4.57
CA ILE A 160 5.14 -21.08 -5.06
C ILE A 160 4.62 -19.94 -4.18
N GLY A 161 3.30 -19.88 -3.93
CA GLY A 161 2.70 -18.85 -3.08
C GLY A 161 3.22 -18.89 -1.65
N THR A 162 3.39 -20.08 -1.07
CA THR A 162 3.98 -20.23 0.27
C THR A 162 5.42 -19.73 0.32
N THR A 163 6.22 -20.04 -0.68
CA THR A 163 7.62 -19.60 -0.77
C THR A 163 7.72 -18.08 -0.92
N GLN A 164 6.86 -17.47 -1.74
CA GLN A 164 6.78 -16.02 -1.89
C GLN A 164 6.31 -15.36 -0.60
N GLY A 165 5.29 -15.91 0.05
CA GLY A 165 4.79 -15.45 1.34
C GLY A 165 5.85 -15.52 2.45
N LEU A 166 6.67 -16.58 2.47
CA LEU A 166 7.78 -16.71 3.42
C LEU A 166 8.84 -15.62 3.20
N LYS A 167 9.26 -15.41 1.96
CA LYS A 167 10.21 -14.34 1.63
C LYS A 167 9.66 -12.97 2.03
N LEU A 168 8.38 -12.71 1.74
CA LEU A 168 7.72 -11.47 2.12
C LEU A 168 7.70 -11.31 3.63
N ALA A 169 7.27 -12.32 4.38
CA ALA A 169 7.17 -12.29 5.82
C ALA A 169 8.54 -12.03 6.50
N VAL A 170 9.60 -12.71 6.05
CA VAL A 170 10.96 -12.52 6.56
C VAL A 170 11.47 -11.11 6.23
N ASN A 171 11.30 -10.66 4.98
CA ASN A 171 11.73 -9.33 4.57
C ASN A 171 11.00 -8.23 5.35
N VAL A 172 9.68 -8.32 5.49
CA VAL A 172 8.88 -7.36 6.27
C VAL A 172 9.33 -7.35 7.72
N GLY A 173 9.53 -8.53 8.33
CA GLY A 173 10.02 -8.62 9.71
C GLY A 173 11.40 -7.99 9.89
N ALA A 174 12.34 -8.29 9.01
CA ALA A 174 13.69 -7.73 9.05
C ALA A 174 13.70 -6.21 8.82
N MET A 175 12.95 -5.73 7.83
CA MET A 175 12.85 -4.30 7.52
C MET A 175 12.24 -3.52 8.68
N LEU A 176 11.12 -3.99 9.24
CA LEU A 176 10.48 -3.34 10.39
C LEU A 176 11.45 -3.24 11.58
N LEU A 177 12.21 -4.29 11.85
CA LEU A 177 13.19 -4.30 12.95
C LEU A 177 14.27 -3.23 12.73
N VAL A 178 14.81 -3.14 11.52
CA VAL A 178 15.86 -2.18 11.17
C VAL A 178 15.32 -0.75 11.19
N PHE A 179 14.15 -0.50 10.58
CA PHE A 179 13.58 0.85 10.54
C PHE A 179 13.17 1.35 11.93
N ILE A 180 12.59 0.50 12.78
CA ILE A 180 12.29 0.86 14.17
C ILE A 180 13.57 1.21 14.91
N ALA A 181 14.65 0.47 14.71
CA ALA A 181 15.94 0.78 15.32
C ALA A 181 16.52 2.11 14.83
N PHE A 182 16.43 2.41 13.52
CA PHE A 182 16.86 3.71 12.98
C PHE A 182 16.04 4.88 13.51
N VAL A 183 14.71 4.73 13.58
CA VAL A 183 13.83 5.76 14.15
C VAL A 183 14.15 5.98 15.63
N ALA A 184 14.36 4.90 16.40
CA ALA A 184 14.75 4.98 17.80
C ALA A 184 16.11 5.68 17.98
N MET A 185 17.09 5.35 17.14
CA MET A 185 18.40 6.01 17.13
C MET A 185 18.27 7.49 16.78
N ALA A 186 17.50 7.85 15.75
CA ALA A 186 17.27 9.24 15.37
C ALA A 186 16.60 10.02 16.51
N ASN A 187 15.59 9.43 17.17
CA ASN A 187 14.91 10.03 18.31
C ASN A 187 15.85 10.23 19.52
N TYR A 188 16.75 9.27 19.76
CA TYR A 188 17.77 9.43 20.79
C TYR A 188 18.66 10.65 20.52
N PHE A 189 19.17 10.81 19.31
CA PHE A 189 19.96 11.98 18.94
C PHE A 189 19.15 13.30 19.03
N LEU A 190 17.94 13.30 18.52
CA LEU A 190 17.11 14.50 18.49
C LEU A 190 16.66 14.91 19.89
N LYS A 191 16.15 13.98 20.69
CA LYS A 191 15.58 14.26 21.99
C LYS A 191 16.67 14.41 23.05
N ASP A 192 17.50 13.39 23.25
CA ASP A 192 18.40 13.35 24.40
C ASP A 192 19.67 14.19 24.15
N PHE A 193 20.20 14.23 22.91
CA PHE A 193 21.41 15.01 22.62
C PHE A 193 21.08 16.45 22.25
N ILE A 194 20.18 16.71 21.31
CA ILE A 194 19.86 18.07 20.86
C ILE A 194 18.82 18.72 21.78
N GLY A 195 17.72 18.03 22.05
CA GLY A 195 16.58 18.58 22.74
C GLY A 195 16.83 18.93 24.22
N ASP A 196 17.57 18.05 24.93
CA ASP A 196 17.93 18.30 26.33
C ASP A 196 19.02 19.38 26.45
N PHE A 197 20.03 19.34 25.56
CA PHE A 197 21.10 20.34 25.58
C PHE A 197 20.62 21.76 25.27
N THR A 198 19.62 21.89 24.38
CA THR A 198 19.08 23.19 23.96
C THR A 198 17.84 23.62 24.74
N GLY A 199 17.25 22.76 25.57
CA GLY A 199 15.97 22.99 26.26
C GLY A 199 14.73 23.00 25.35
N ILE A 200 14.87 22.59 24.07
CA ILE A 200 13.78 22.57 23.10
C ILE A 200 12.70 21.56 23.50
N ASN A 201 13.03 20.49 24.21
CA ASN A 201 12.06 19.49 24.64
C ASN A 201 10.92 20.09 25.47
N THR A 202 11.21 20.99 26.40
CA THR A 202 10.20 21.67 27.21
C THR A 202 9.31 22.59 26.38
N TRP A 203 9.89 23.27 25.39
CA TRP A 203 9.16 24.12 24.47
C TRP A 203 8.21 23.29 23.56
N VAL A 204 8.69 22.17 22.99
CA VAL A 204 7.87 21.26 22.18
C VAL A 204 6.73 20.68 23.00
N SER A 205 6.99 20.19 24.20
CA SER A 205 5.95 19.64 25.08
C SER A 205 4.88 20.70 25.44
N SER A 206 5.28 21.94 25.66
CA SER A 206 4.35 23.03 25.99
C SER A 206 3.46 23.44 24.81
N ILE A 207 4.01 23.55 23.60
CA ILE A 207 3.24 23.92 22.39
C ILE A 207 2.30 22.80 21.96
N THR A 208 2.70 21.54 22.15
CA THR A 208 1.92 20.38 21.73
C THR A 208 0.95 19.89 22.82
N ASN A 209 0.81 20.61 23.93
CA ASN A 209 0.01 20.21 25.10
C ASN A 209 0.33 18.79 25.58
N GLY A 210 1.60 18.39 25.51
CA GLY A 210 2.06 17.07 25.92
C GLY A 210 1.84 15.95 24.89
N GLN A 211 1.41 16.27 23.67
CA GLN A 211 1.26 15.27 22.59
C GLN A 211 2.63 14.67 22.19
N TYR A 212 3.69 15.48 22.22
CA TYR A 212 5.07 15.07 21.99
C TYR A 212 5.93 15.39 23.20
N ASP A 213 6.68 14.41 23.69
CA ASP A 213 7.54 14.55 24.87
C ASP A 213 8.83 15.33 24.61
N GLY A 214 9.06 15.80 23.39
CA GLY A 214 10.25 16.54 23.00
C GLY A 214 10.48 16.52 21.48
N LEU A 215 11.69 16.95 21.09
CA LEU A 215 12.10 17.00 19.70
C LEU A 215 12.31 15.59 19.16
N THR A 216 11.29 15.03 18.54
CA THR A 216 11.31 13.69 17.92
C THR A 216 11.18 13.78 16.42
N LEU A 217 11.54 12.71 15.71
CA LEU A 217 11.33 12.60 14.26
C LEU A 217 9.82 12.73 13.93
N GLN A 218 8.97 12.16 14.77
CA GLN A 218 7.52 12.23 14.65
C GLN A 218 7.02 13.67 14.72
N PHE A 219 7.53 14.47 15.66
CA PHE A 219 7.21 15.88 15.76
C PHE A 219 7.62 16.64 14.49
N ILE A 220 8.87 16.44 14.04
CA ILE A 220 9.39 17.13 12.84
C ILE A 220 8.55 16.79 11.61
N LEU A 221 8.28 15.51 11.38
CA LEU A 221 7.51 15.04 10.23
C LEU A 221 6.04 15.52 10.31
N GLY A 222 5.44 15.46 11.49
CA GLY A 222 4.07 15.92 11.71
C GLY A 222 3.89 17.37 11.30
N TYR A 223 4.75 18.25 11.79
CA TYR A 223 4.66 19.68 11.51
C TYR A 223 5.12 20.07 10.10
N THR A 224 6.15 19.42 9.55
CA THR A 224 6.61 19.70 8.17
C THR A 224 5.61 19.26 7.12
N LEU A 225 4.90 18.15 7.35
CA LEU A 225 3.92 17.62 6.41
C LEU A 225 2.48 18.10 6.69
N ALA A 226 2.22 18.78 7.82
CA ALA A 226 0.90 19.32 8.15
C ALA A 226 0.31 20.22 7.05
N PRO A 227 1.05 21.13 6.40
CA PRO A 227 0.50 21.92 5.30
C PRO A 227 0.06 21.07 4.11
N LEU A 228 0.81 20.00 3.82
CA LEU A 228 0.46 19.05 2.74
C LEU A 228 -0.84 18.31 3.06
N THR A 229 -0.99 17.81 4.28
CA THR A 229 -2.20 17.12 4.71
C THR A 229 -3.42 18.02 4.72
N TRP A 230 -3.25 19.29 5.09
CA TRP A 230 -4.30 20.29 5.00
C TRP A 230 -4.75 20.52 3.54
N LEU A 231 -3.81 20.61 2.60
CA LEU A 231 -4.09 20.72 1.17
C LEU A 231 -4.81 19.47 0.62
N MET A 232 -4.58 18.30 1.23
CA MET A 232 -5.29 17.06 0.91
C MET A 232 -6.72 17.01 1.47
N GLY A 233 -7.14 18.01 2.23
CA GLY A 233 -8.49 18.12 2.79
C GLY A 233 -8.66 17.53 4.20
N VAL A 234 -7.56 17.23 4.89
CA VAL A 234 -7.60 16.79 6.29
C VAL A 234 -7.97 17.98 7.19
N CYS A 235 -8.85 17.75 8.17
CA CYS A 235 -9.25 18.81 9.10
C CYS A 235 -8.06 19.29 9.93
N SER A 236 -8.11 20.56 10.36
CA SER A 236 -7.01 21.21 11.08
C SER A 236 -6.64 20.52 12.40
N GLN A 237 -7.57 19.78 13.01
CA GLN A 237 -7.33 19.05 14.26
C GLN A 237 -6.43 17.83 14.05
N ASP A 238 -6.55 17.16 12.90
CA ASP A 238 -5.87 15.90 12.62
C ASP A 238 -4.67 16.06 11.67
N MET A 239 -4.47 17.26 11.08
CA MET A 239 -3.45 17.46 10.04
C MET A 239 -2.03 17.12 10.49
N ILE A 240 -1.68 17.36 11.76
CA ILE A 240 -0.35 17.06 12.31
C ILE A 240 -0.18 15.56 12.48
N LEU A 241 -1.20 14.87 13.01
CA LEU A 241 -1.17 13.42 13.20
C LEU A 241 -1.10 12.69 11.86
N VAL A 242 -1.90 13.11 10.89
CA VAL A 242 -1.85 12.54 9.52
C VAL A 242 -0.53 12.88 8.84
N GLY A 243 0.03 14.08 9.07
CA GLY A 243 1.37 14.47 8.62
C GLY A 243 2.45 13.56 9.17
N GLN A 244 2.41 13.25 10.46
CA GLN A 244 3.29 12.28 11.10
C GLN A 244 3.19 10.90 10.42
N LEU A 245 1.97 10.38 10.24
CA LEU A 245 1.75 9.07 9.60
C LEU A 245 2.25 9.02 8.15
N LEU A 246 2.06 10.11 7.38
CA LEU A 246 2.63 10.23 6.04
C LEU A 246 4.16 10.24 6.08
N GLY A 247 4.76 10.96 7.04
CA GLY A 247 6.20 10.99 7.22
C GLY A 247 6.77 9.62 7.57
N GLU A 248 6.17 8.92 8.53
CA GLU A 248 6.58 7.57 8.93
C GLU A 248 6.43 6.54 7.78
N LYS A 249 5.45 6.75 6.88
CA LYS A 249 5.28 5.91 5.68
C LYS A 249 6.37 6.15 4.63
N THR A 250 6.94 7.35 4.56
CA THR A 250 7.92 7.72 3.52
C THR A 250 9.36 7.40 3.91
N ILE A 251 9.62 7.15 5.17
CA ILE A 251 10.91 6.69 5.71
C ILE A 251 10.97 5.16 5.67
#